data_8ff05a1c4073ba34b436260427db753b
#
_entry.id   8ff05a1c4073ba34b436260427db753b
#
_cell.length_a   1.000
_cell.length_b   1.000
_cell.length_c   1.000
_cell.angle_alpha   90.00
_cell.angle_beta   90.00
_cell.angle_gamma   90.00
#
_symmetry.space_group_name_H-M   'P 1'
#
loop_
_entity.id
_entity.type
_entity.pdbx_description
1 polymer ?
#
loop_
_entity_poly.entity_id
_entity_poly.type
_entity_poly.pdbx_seq_one_letter_code
_entity_poly.pdbx_strand_id
1 'polypeptide(L)'
;MNKIRKTDYEVLFELIKNCKRSDRELAKVLECSQPTITRSRTRIEKEGLIFDYTAMPNLEKIGVEIIAFTFFAVKPEDRRPKDLAGNFEEWKKNSDDFFAKHSNIIFVSTGRGLGKNSIWISLHKNYSCYVSFLRDVELQFGKYLDETDSFIVSVESDRLRRLFTLRYLPEYLKENTPSTRVR
;
A
#
# COMPACT_ATOMS: atom_id res chain seq x y z
N MET A 1 13.86 -19.84 -10.37
CA MET A 1 13.51 -19.39 -9.01
C MET A 1 14.36 -20.15 -8.00
N ASN A 2 15.15 -19.43 -7.22
CA ASN A 2 15.87 -20.05 -6.11
C ASN A 2 14.89 -20.40 -5.00
N LYS A 3 15.04 -21.57 -4.39
CA LYS A 3 14.17 -22.00 -3.29
C LYS A 3 14.36 -21.06 -2.09
N ILE A 4 13.31 -20.37 -1.68
CA ILE A 4 13.30 -19.54 -0.46
C ILE A 4 13.47 -20.45 0.76
N ARG A 5 14.37 -20.09 1.65
CA ARG A 5 14.74 -20.85 2.84
C ARG A 5 14.05 -20.29 4.08
N LYS A 6 14.00 -21.06 5.16
CA LYS A 6 13.49 -20.61 6.45
C LYS A 6 14.18 -19.32 6.93
N THR A 7 15.51 -19.27 6.86
CA THR A 7 16.30 -18.09 7.23
C THR A 7 15.95 -16.85 6.41
N ASP A 8 15.52 -16.99 5.15
CA ASP A 8 15.11 -15.86 4.32
C ASP A 8 13.84 -15.22 4.88
N TYR A 9 12.87 -16.02 5.32
CA TYR A 9 11.67 -15.52 6.00
C TYR A 9 11.99 -14.90 7.37
N GLU A 10 12.91 -15.48 8.13
CA GLU A 10 13.34 -14.91 9.41
C GLU A 10 13.99 -13.53 9.21
N VAL A 11 14.86 -13.38 8.21
CA VAL A 11 15.46 -12.10 7.82
C VAL A 11 14.37 -11.12 7.35
N LEU A 12 13.44 -11.56 6.49
CA LEU A 12 12.32 -10.73 6.03
C LEU A 12 11.48 -10.21 7.21
N PHE A 13 11.13 -11.07 8.17
CA PHE A 13 10.31 -10.68 9.32
C PHE A 13 11.01 -9.65 10.21
N GLU A 14 12.31 -9.77 10.42
CA GLU A 14 13.07 -8.77 11.18
C GLU A 14 13.22 -7.45 10.42
N LEU A 15 13.32 -7.47 9.09
CA LEU A 15 13.32 -6.27 8.25
C LEU A 15 11.96 -5.57 8.23
N ILE A 16 10.85 -6.31 8.21
CA ILE A 16 9.51 -5.72 8.31
C ILE A 16 9.34 -5.00 9.66
N LYS A 17 9.89 -5.54 10.75
CA LYS A 17 9.87 -4.88 12.06
C LYS A 17 10.72 -3.62 12.10
N ASN A 18 11.89 -3.66 11.50
CA ASN A 18 12.84 -2.55 11.43
C ASN A 18 13.81 -2.72 10.24
N CYS A 19 13.50 -2.06 9.12
CA CYS A 19 14.32 -2.12 7.91
C CYS A 19 15.70 -1.45 8.04
N LYS A 20 15.93 -0.64 9.09
CA LYS A 20 17.23 0.01 9.37
C LYS A 20 18.26 -0.91 9.99
N ARG A 21 17.88 -2.13 10.43
CA ARG A 21 18.83 -3.07 10.99
C ARG A 21 19.91 -3.45 9.99
N SER A 22 21.16 -3.31 10.41
CA SER A 22 22.32 -3.78 9.67
C SER A 22 22.38 -5.31 9.65
N ASP A 23 23.09 -5.88 8.70
CA ASP A 23 23.31 -7.33 8.63
C ASP A 23 24.01 -7.88 9.90
N ARG A 24 24.87 -7.06 10.54
CA ARG A 24 25.51 -7.40 11.80
C ARG A 24 24.50 -7.49 12.96
N GLU A 25 23.54 -6.59 13.01
CA GLU A 25 22.48 -6.61 14.04
C GLU A 25 21.52 -7.77 13.81
N LEU A 26 21.14 -8.03 12.55
CA LEU A 26 20.31 -9.17 12.19
C LEU A 26 21.02 -10.50 12.52
N ALA A 27 22.32 -10.59 12.26
CA ALA A 27 23.13 -11.76 12.59
C ALA A 27 23.09 -12.09 14.09
N LYS A 28 23.13 -11.05 14.96
CA LYS A 28 23.02 -11.23 16.41
C LYS A 28 21.62 -11.68 16.81
N VAL A 29 20.55 -11.07 16.23
CA VAL A 29 19.15 -11.37 16.58
C VAL A 29 18.74 -12.76 16.14
N LEU A 30 19.25 -13.22 14.98
CA LEU A 30 18.90 -14.51 14.36
C LEU A 30 19.93 -15.62 14.65
N GLU A 31 20.95 -15.32 15.49
CA GLU A 31 22.00 -16.25 15.87
C GLU A 31 22.69 -16.90 14.66
N CYS A 32 22.89 -16.11 13.60
CA CYS A 32 23.49 -16.54 12.34
C CYS A 32 24.79 -15.79 12.07
N SER A 33 25.60 -16.27 11.10
CA SER A 33 26.75 -15.52 10.63
C SER A 33 26.30 -14.33 9.74
N GLN A 34 27.03 -13.20 9.82
CA GLN A 34 26.75 -12.04 8.99
C GLN A 34 26.75 -12.37 7.47
N PRO A 35 27.69 -13.17 6.91
CA PRO A 35 27.60 -13.58 5.50
C PRO A 35 26.32 -14.34 5.15
N THR A 36 25.76 -15.12 6.08
CA THR A 36 24.48 -15.80 5.88
C THR A 36 23.34 -14.79 5.75
N ILE A 37 23.30 -13.77 6.62
CA ILE A 37 22.29 -12.70 6.56
C ILE A 37 22.42 -11.91 5.25
N THR A 38 23.62 -11.50 4.86
CA THR A 38 23.85 -10.76 3.61
C THR A 38 23.34 -11.54 2.39
N ARG A 39 23.63 -12.84 2.33
CA ARG A 39 23.12 -13.70 1.24
C ARG A 39 21.61 -13.85 1.26
N SER A 40 21.00 -13.96 2.45
CA SER A 40 19.56 -14.01 2.61
C SER A 40 18.90 -12.69 2.18
N ARG A 41 19.40 -11.53 2.62
CA ARG A 41 18.91 -10.22 2.21
C ARG A 41 18.95 -10.07 0.68
N THR A 42 20.09 -10.30 0.07
CA THR A 42 20.26 -10.25 -1.38
C THR A 42 19.28 -11.17 -2.11
N ARG A 43 18.99 -12.36 -1.54
CA ARG A 43 18.06 -13.32 -2.15
C ARG A 43 16.63 -12.82 -2.08
N ILE A 44 16.15 -12.38 -0.91
CA ILE A 44 14.75 -11.90 -0.74
C ILE A 44 14.48 -10.65 -1.57
N GLU A 45 15.46 -9.76 -1.75
CA GLU A 45 15.38 -8.62 -2.65
C GLU A 45 15.30 -9.06 -4.11
N LYS A 46 16.22 -9.93 -4.55
CA LYS A 46 16.26 -10.43 -5.92
C LYS A 46 15.02 -11.23 -6.33
N GLU A 47 14.47 -12.02 -5.40
CA GLU A 47 13.25 -12.81 -5.63
C GLU A 47 11.95 -11.99 -5.42
N GLY A 48 12.07 -10.67 -5.14
CA GLY A 48 10.95 -9.76 -5.03
C GLY A 48 10.07 -9.94 -3.79
N LEU A 49 10.60 -10.56 -2.70
CA LEU A 49 9.88 -10.65 -1.43
C LEU A 49 9.84 -9.30 -0.71
N ILE A 50 10.76 -8.41 -1.01
CA ILE A 50 10.76 -7.01 -0.62
C ILE A 50 10.54 -6.20 -1.90
N PHE A 51 9.47 -5.42 -1.90
CA PHE A 51 9.14 -4.55 -3.03
C PHE A 51 9.88 -3.21 -2.91
N ASP A 52 9.95 -2.65 -1.71
CA ASP A 52 10.58 -1.35 -1.45
C ASP A 52 10.97 -1.19 0.04
N TYR A 53 11.86 -0.23 0.29
CA TYR A 53 12.25 0.24 1.62
C TYR A 53 11.81 1.69 1.79
N THR A 54 10.77 1.91 2.56
CA THR A 54 10.21 3.24 2.77
C THR A 54 10.17 3.61 4.25
N ALA A 55 10.43 4.87 4.56
CA ALA A 55 10.25 5.40 5.90
C ALA A 55 8.77 5.74 6.14
N MET A 56 8.22 5.29 7.26
CA MET A 56 6.90 5.73 7.72
C MET A 56 7.05 7.10 8.41
N PRO A 57 6.54 8.19 7.83
CA PRO A 57 6.61 9.51 8.45
C PRO A 57 5.61 9.63 9.61
N ASN A 58 5.88 10.55 10.53
CA ASN A 58 4.85 11.03 11.44
C ASN A 58 3.97 12.02 10.68
N LEU A 59 2.77 11.58 10.28
CA LEU A 59 1.88 12.33 9.39
C LEU A 59 1.49 13.68 9.98
N GLU A 60 1.17 13.74 11.27
CA GLU A 60 0.83 14.97 11.98
C GLU A 60 1.98 15.99 11.92
N LYS A 61 3.22 15.53 12.20
CA LYS A 61 4.42 16.42 12.21
C LYS A 61 4.81 16.95 10.83
N ILE A 62 4.38 16.28 9.76
CA ILE A 62 4.60 16.76 8.38
C ILE A 62 3.40 17.51 7.81
N GLY A 63 2.39 17.83 8.67
CA GLY A 63 1.25 18.65 8.31
C GLY A 63 0.16 17.92 7.53
N VAL A 64 0.03 16.62 7.73
CA VAL A 64 -1.12 15.84 7.24
C VAL A 64 -2.12 15.71 8.38
N GLU A 65 -3.35 16.18 8.17
CA GLU A 65 -4.43 16.13 9.16
C GLU A 65 -5.47 15.07 8.86
N ILE A 66 -5.61 14.69 7.58
CA ILE A 66 -6.69 13.82 7.11
C ILE A 66 -6.16 12.65 6.29
N ILE A 67 -6.70 11.47 6.59
CA ILE A 67 -6.64 10.28 5.76
C ILE A 67 -8.04 10.04 5.22
N ALA A 68 -8.21 10.06 3.90
CA ALA A 68 -9.49 9.78 3.26
C ALA A 68 -9.48 8.41 2.58
N PHE A 69 -10.49 7.61 2.88
CA PHE A 69 -10.83 6.37 2.18
C PHE A 69 -12.00 6.69 1.26
N THR A 70 -11.74 6.83 -0.02
CA THR A 70 -12.77 7.18 -1.00
C THR A 70 -13.13 5.97 -1.82
N PHE A 71 -14.41 5.67 -1.88
CA PHE A 71 -14.99 4.52 -2.56
C PHE A 71 -15.79 5.00 -3.76
N PHE A 72 -15.58 4.36 -4.91
CA PHE A 72 -16.24 4.73 -6.15
C PHE A 72 -17.07 3.58 -6.69
N ALA A 73 -18.28 3.89 -7.14
CA ALA A 73 -19.06 3.04 -8.03
C ALA A 73 -18.82 3.51 -9.48
N VAL A 74 -18.08 2.73 -10.24
CA VAL A 74 -17.92 2.97 -11.69
C VAL A 74 -19.18 2.46 -12.40
N LYS A 75 -19.70 3.22 -13.35
CA LYS A 75 -20.90 2.88 -14.12
C LYS A 75 -20.78 1.49 -14.77
N PRO A 76 -21.86 0.70 -14.84
CA PRO A 76 -21.83 -0.66 -15.37
C PRO A 76 -21.24 -0.76 -16.78
N GLU A 77 -21.54 0.20 -17.63
CA GLU A 77 -21.05 0.32 -19.01
C GLU A 77 -19.53 0.51 -19.07
N ASP A 78 -18.94 1.14 -18.03
CA ASP A 78 -17.51 1.45 -17.97
C ASP A 78 -16.70 0.40 -17.19
N ARG A 79 -17.35 -0.68 -16.70
CA ARG A 79 -16.68 -1.73 -15.89
C ARG A 79 -15.94 -2.78 -16.72
N ARG A 80 -16.19 -2.86 -18.03
CA ARG A 80 -15.61 -3.91 -18.88
C ARG A 80 -14.44 -3.40 -19.70
N PRO A 81 -13.22 -3.94 -19.50
CA PRO A 81 -12.07 -3.54 -20.32
C PRO A 81 -12.25 -3.78 -21.82
N LYS A 82 -13.18 -4.68 -22.23
CA LYS A 82 -13.44 -5.00 -23.65
C LYS A 82 -14.33 -3.99 -24.35
N ASP A 83 -15.21 -3.32 -23.62
CA ASP A 83 -16.12 -2.32 -24.18
C ASP A 83 -15.44 -0.94 -24.25
N LEU A 84 -14.31 -0.77 -23.56
CA LEU A 84 -13.41 0.38 -23.60
C LEU A 84 -12.39 0.34 -24.76
N ALA A 85 -12.51 -0.60 -25.68
CA ALA A 85 -11.50 -0.86 -26.72
C ALA A 85 -11.13 0.36 -27.59
N GLY A 86 -11.98 1.41 -27.64
CA GLY A 86 -11.65 2.70 -28.25
C GLY A 86 -11.07 3.75 -27.30
N ASN A 87 -11.34 3.65 -25.97
CA ASN A 87 -11.02 4.69 -24.98
C ASN A 87 -10.11 4.21 -23.84
N PHE A 88 -9.73 2.92 -23.79
CA PHE A 88 -8.95 2.38 -22.67
C PHE A 88 -7.56 3.03 -22.54
N GLU A 89 -6.86 3.24 -23.64
CA GLU A 89 -5.54 3.89 -23.64
C GLU A 89 -5.66 5.37 -23.23
N GLU A 90 -6.70 6.05 -23.68
CA GLU A 90 -7.00 7.43 -23.28
C GLU A 90 -7.36 7.49 -21.79
N TRP A 91 -8.23 6.60 -21.31
CA TRP A 91 -8.60 6.50 -19.90
C TRP A 91 -7.37 6.20 -19.02
N LYS A 92 -6.53 5.26 -19.45
CA LYS A 92 -5.28 4.90 -18.75
C LYS A 92 -4.34 6.09 -18.67
N LYS A 93 -4.10 6.77 -19.80
CA LYS A 93 -3.27 7.97 -19.85
C LYS A 93 -3.81 9.07 -18.93
N ASN A 94 -5.11 9.34 -18.98
CA ASN A 94 -5.76 10.32 -18.13
C ASN A 94 -5.65 9.97 -16.65
N SER A 95 -5.72 8.69 -16.30
CA SER A 95 -5.53 8.18 -14.93
C SER A 95 -4.08 8.35 -14.49
N ASP A 96 -3.11 7.98 -15.32
CA ASP A 96 -1.68 8.12 -15.02
C ASP A 96 -1.31 9.60 -14.84
N ASP A 97 -1.80 10.49 -15.70
CA ASP A 97 -1.61 11.93 -15.59
C ASP A 97 -2.25 12.51 -14.31
N PHE A 98 -3.43 12.01 -13.93
CA PHE A 98 -4.10 12.40 -12.69
C PHE A 98 -3.30 11.96 -11.46
N PHE A 99 -2.86 10.71 -11.39
CA PHE A 99 -2.06 10.20 -10.29
C PHE A 99 -0.70 10.89 -10.19
N ALA A 100 -0.08 11.26 -11.31
CA ALA A 100 1.16 12.04 -11.31
C ALA A 100 0.98 13.44 -10.70
N LYS A 101 -0.20 14.06 -10.86
CA LYS A 101 -0.53 15.36 -10.25
C LYS A 101 -0.93 15.25 -8.77
N HIS A 102 -1.53 14.13 -8.38
CA HIS A 102 -2.07 13.89 -7.04
C HIS A 102 -1.22 12.90 -6.24
N SER A 103 0.05 13.29 -5.96
CA SER A 103 1.00 12.48 -5.19
C SER A 103 0.56 12.18 -3.74
N ASN A 104 -0.51 12.81 -3.28
CA ASN A 104 -1.17 12.53 -2.01
C ASN A 104 -2.03 11.24 -2.02
N ILE A 105 -2.24 10.64 -3.19
CA ILE A 105 -2.89 9.34 -3.32
C ILE A 105 -1.83 8.26 -3.05
N ILE A 106 -2.03 7.48 -1.99
CA ILE A 106 -1.07 6.46 -1.55
C ILE A 106 -1.50 5.03 -1.86
N PHE A 107 -2.75 4.83 -2.24
CA PHE A 107 -3.28 3.53 -2.61
C PHE A 107 -4.45 3.68 -3.56
N VAL A 108 -4.47 2.84 -4.59
CA VAL A 108 -5.56 2.72 -5.56
C VAL A 108 -5.77 1.24 -5.86
N SER A 109 -7.00 0.78 -5.77
CA SER A 109 -7.33 -0.60 -6.15
C SER A 109 -8.77 -0.72 -6.61
N THR A 110 -8.99 -1.67 -7.51
CA THR A 110 -10.33 -2.21 -7.77
C THR A 110 -10.67 -3.28 -6.76
N GLY A 111 -11.94 -3.40 -6.43
CA GLY A 111 -12.44 -4.38 -5.45
C GLY A 111 -13.95 -4.53 -5.57
N ARG A 112 -14.57 -5.22 -4.62
CA ARG A 112 -16.02 -5.35 -4.53
C ARG A 112 -16.45 -5.29 -3.08
N GLY A 113 -17.36 -4.39 -2.76
CA GLY A 113 -17.95 -4.24 -1.42
C GLY A 113 -18.72 -2.93 -1.32
N LEU A 114 -19.66 -2.83 -0.39
CA LEU A 114 -20.44 -1.62 -0.12
C LEU A 114 -21.13 -1.00 -1.37
N GLY A 115 -21.47 -1.82 -2.38
CA GLY A 115 -21.99 -1.30 -3.65
C GLY A 115 -20.92 -0.65 -4.55
N LYS A 116 -19.65 -0.60 -4.12
CA LYS A 116 -18.53 0.05 -4.81
C LYS A 116 -17.60 -0.97 -5.45
N ASN A 117 -16.79 -0.52 -6.40
CA ASN A 117 -15.85 -1.34 -7.14
C ASN A 117 -14.44 -0.75 -7.26
N SER A 118 -14.19 0.39 -6.63
CA SER A 118 -12.86 0.98 -6.51
C SER A 118 -12.70 1.65 -5.14
N ILE A 119 -11.49 1.65 -4.62
CA ILE A 119 -11.09 2.33 -3.39
C ILE A 119 -9.78 3.08 -3.63
N TRP A 120 -9.73 4.33 -3.18
CA TRP A 120 -8.52 5.14 -3.10
C TRP A 120 -8.27 5.55 -1.66
N ILE A 121 -6.99 5.59 -1.26
CA ILE A 121 -6.57 6.16 0.01
C ILE A 121 -5.70 7.36 -0.29
N SER A 122 -6.06 8.52 0.26
CA SER A 122 -5.36 9.77 0.04
C SER A 122 -5.10 10.53 1.34
N LEU A 123 -4.02 11.30 1.36
CA LEU A 123 -3.57 12.10 2.51
C LEU A 123 -3.80 13.58 2.20
N HIS A 124 -4.32 14.34 3.16
CA HIS A 124 -4.62 15.76 2.97
C HIS A 124 -4.16 16.59 4.17
N LYS A 125 -3.70 17.81 3.88
CA LYS A 125 -3.28 18.77 4.91
C LYS A 125 -4.44 19.26 5.78
N ASN A 126 -5.65 19.34 5.21
CA ASN A 126 -6.86 19.75 5.90
C ASN A 126 -8.09 19.39 5.07
N TYR A 127 -9.28 19.67 5.61
CA TYR A 127 -10.55 19.38 4.94
C TYR A 127 -10.74 20.15 3.63
N SER A 128 -10.24 21.39 3.55
CA SER A 128 -10.33 22.19 2.32
C SER A 128 -9.53 21.59 1.17
N CYS A 129 -8.33 21.05 1.45
CA CYS A 129 -7.52 20.31 0.48
C CYS A 129 -8.22 19.03 0.01
N TYR A 130 -8.89 18.33 0.92
CA TYR A 130 -9.68 17.15 0.58
C TYR A 130 -10.86 17.49 -0.34
N VAL A 131 -11.63 18.53 -0.04
CA VAL A 131 -12.76 18.97 -0.89
C VAL A 131 -12.28 19.39 -2.28
N SER A 132 -11.15 20.09 -2.36
CA SER A 132 -10.55 20.44 -3.66
C SER A 132 -10.15 19.20 -4.45
N PHE A 133 -9.56 18.22 -3.79
CA PHE A 133 -9.22 16.94 -4.41
C PHE A 133 -10.47 16.20 -4.96
N LEU A 134 -11.57 16.15 -4.20
CA LEU A 134 -12.82 15.54 -4.69
C LEU A 134 -13.38 16.26 -5.93
N ARG A 135 -13.25 17.59 -5.97
CA ARG A 135 -13.65 18.37 -7.15
C ARG A 135 -12.79 18.00 -8.37
N ASP A 136 -11.48 17.83 -8.20
CA ASP A 136 -10.61 17.41 -9.29
C ASP A 136 -10.94 15.99 -9.76
N VAL A 137 -11.28 15.07 -8.84
CA VAL A 137 -11.78 13.73 -9.18
C VAL A 137 -13.07 13.81 -9.99
N GLU A 138 -14.04 14.63 -9.56
CA GLU A 138 -15.31 14.80 -10.26
C GLU A 138 -15.11 15.39 -11.66
N LEU A 139 -14.25 16.39 -11.80
CA LEU A 139 -13.94 17.00 -13.10
C LEU A 139 -13.30 16.00 -14.07
N GLN A 140 -12.42 15.13 -13.57
CA GLN A 140 -11.68 14.19 -14.41
C GLN A 140 -12.48 12.91 -14.70
N PHE A 141 -13.17 12.37 -13.70
CA PHE A 141 -13.76 11.04 -13.75
C PHE A 141 -15.28 11.01 -13.56
N GLY A 142 -15.95 12.13 -13.25
CA GLY A 142 -17.38 12.17 -12.92
C GLY A 142 -18.27 11.54 -13.99
N LYS A 143 -17.91 11.66 -15.27
CA LYS A 143 -18.65 11.00 -16.36
C LYS A 143 -18.67 9.46 -16.27
N TYR A 144 -17.66 8.86 -15.63
CA TYR A 144 -17.52 7.40 -15.44
C TYR A 144 -18.03 6.91 -14.08
N LEU A 145 -18.23 7.84 -13.13
CA LEU A 145 -18.64 7.52 -11.76
C LEU A 145 -20.17 7.62 -11.63
N ASP A 146 -20.74 6.65 -10.94
CA ASP A 146 -22.15 6.61 -10.57
C ASP A 146 -22.35 7.20 -9.16
N GLU A 147 -21.47 6.81 -8.25
CA GLU A 147 -21.52 7.21 -6.86
C GLU A 147 -20.13 7.27 -6.23
N THR A 148 -19.91 8.26 -5.36
CA THR A 148 -18.67 8.46 -4.61
C THR A 148 -18.98 8.65 -3.14
N ASP A 149 -18.40 7.79 -2.28
CA ASP A 149 -18.49 7.89 -0.83
C ASP A 149 -17.11 7.99 -0.22
N SER A 150 -17.00 8.66 0.91
CA SER A 150 -15.73 8.78 1.62
C SER A 150 -15.88 8.59 3.11
N PHE A 151 -14.92 7.86 3.68
CA PHE A 151 -14.71 7.76 5.11
C PHE A 151 -13.45 8.54 5.46
N ILE A 152 -13.60 9.58 6.28
CA ILE A 152 -12.51 10.49 6.63
C ILE A 152 -12.06 10.21 8.05
N VAL A 153 -10.75 10.09 8.24
CA VAL A 153 -10.09 9.89 9.53
C VAL A 153 -9.19 11.09 9.81
N SER A 154 -9.32 11.72 10.98
CA SER A 154 -8.35 12.69 11.47
C SER A 154 -7.11 12.00 12.00
N VAL A 155 -5.93 12.46 11.59
CA VAL A 155 -4.63 11.97 12.07
C VAL A 155 -4.40 12.35 13.53
N GLU A 156 -4.90 13.50 13.97
CA GLU A 156 -4.81 14.01 15.35
C GLU A 156 -5.77 13.29 16.32
N SER A 157 -6.56 12.35 15.82
CA SER A 157 -7.53 11.66 16.66
C SER A 157 -6.85 10.79 17.71
N ASP A 158 -7.15 11.01 18.97
CA ASP A 158 -6.78 10.14 20.11
C ASP A 158 -7.34 8.71 19.97
N ARG A 159 -8.31 8.53 19.05
CA ARG A 159 -8.91 7.24 18.69
C ARG A 159 -8.12 6.47 17.63
N LEU A 160 -7.11 7.08 17.02
CA LEU A 160 -6.23 6.39 16.07
C LEU A 160 -5.38 5.36 16.82
N ARG A 161 -5.74 4.08 16.72
CA ARG A 161 -5.12 2.99 17.48
C ARG A 161 -3.89 2.40 16.82
N ARG A 162 -3.86 2.40 15.48
CA ARG A 162 -2.72 1.93 14.67
C ARG A 162 -2.63 2.76 13.40
N LEU A 163 -1.43 3.22 13.11
CA LEU A 163 -1.10 3.80 11.80
C LEU A 163 -0.96 2.69 10.74
N PHE A 164 -0.91 3.09 9.47
CA PHE A 164 -0.52 2.23 8.36
C PHE A 164 0.91 1.73 8.58
N THR A 165 1.07 0.53 9.12
CA THR A 165 2.38 -0.08 9.33
C THR A 165 2.29 -1.58 9.18
N LEU A 166 3.29 -2.16 8.52
CA LEU A 166 3.44 -3.60 8.41
C LEU A 166 4.22 -4.22 9.58
N ARG A 167 4.66 -3.41 10.56
CA ARG A 167 5.51 -3.86 11.68
C ARG A 167 4.94 -5.06 12.45
N TYR A 168 3.63 -5.20 12.51
CA TYR A 168 2.94 -6.30 13.23
C TYR A 168 2.68 -7.52 12.35
N LEU A 169 2.87 -7.40 11.03
CA LEU A 169 2.62 -8.49 10.08
C LEU A 169 3.44 -9.76 10.35
N PRO A 170 4.72 -9.69 10.77
CA PRO A 170 5.51 -10.87 11.10
C PRO A 170 4.89 -11.79 12.14
N GLU A 171 4.19 -11.26 13.15
CA GLU A 171 3.54 -12.08 14.19
C GLU A 171 2.39 -12.90 13.58
N TYR A 172 1.54 -12.25 12.79
CA TYR A 172 0.45 -12.90 12.06
C TYR A 172 0.96 -13.97 11.08
N LEU A 173 2.04 -13.68 10.36
CA LEU A 173 2.61 -14.62 9.38
C LEU A 173 3.26 -15.83 10.06
N LYS A 174 3.89 -15.67 11.22
CA LYS A 174 4.47 -16.78 11.99
C LYS A 174 3.41 -17.79 12.42
N GLU A 175 2.26 -17.31 12.87
CA GLU A 175 1.14 -18.15 13.30
C GLU A 175 0.47 -18.88 12.15
N ASN A 176 0.42 -18.26 10.96
CA ASN A 176 -0.33 -18.73 9.81
C ASN A 176 0.54 -19.25 8.65
N THR A 177 1.87 -19.20 8.78
CA THR A 177 2.74 -19.79 7.76
C THR A 177 2.64 -21.30 7.89
N PRO A 178 2.17 -22.05 6.87
CA PRO A 178 2.20 -23.50 6.91
C PRO A 178 3.64 -23.91 7.21
N SER A 179 3.84 -24.65 8.30
CA SER A 179 5.14 -25.26 8.58
C SER A 179 5.57 -25.91 7.27
N THR A 180 6.64 -25.39 6.67
CA THR A 180 7.17 -25.93 5.42
C THR A 180 7.44 -27.39 5.71
N ARG A 181 6.51 -28.27 5.34
CA ARG A 181 6.75 -29.71 5.36
C ARG A 181 7.92 -29.94 4.42
N VAL A 182 9.09 -29.98 5.03
CA VAL A 182 10.28 -30.51 4.39
C VAL A 182 9.94 -31.97 4.08
N ARG A 183 9.70 -32.26 2.82
CA ARG A 183 9.88 -33.59 2.25
C ARG A 183 11.09 -33.53 1.34
#